data_2142e302f5a88ab3103dfc5f4cfe378e
#
_entry.id   2142e302f5a88ab3103dfc5f4cfe378e
#
_cell.length_a   1.000
_cell.length_b   1.000
_cell.length_c   1.000
_cell.angle_alpha   90.00
_cell.angle_beta   90.00
_cell.angle_gamma   90.00
#
_symmetry.space_group_name_H-M   'P 1'
#
loop_
_entity.id
_entity.type
_entity.pdbx_description
1 polymer ?
#
loop_
_entity_poly.entity_id
_entity_poly.type
_entity_poly.pdbx_seq_one_letter_code
_entity_poly.pdbx_strand_id
1 'polypeptide(L)'
;MNRRNTRQEMVNGAIRLLAEKGVQGTSFAVVTEATKTPRGSIYHHFPGGKNELIEEAVASLGSVVTFLIDAVDASSPSQVVEQFLENWRALLLANNFSSNCAVANVSLSSGDEDSLKGSANEVFKNWQHALARAFERSGAKRKDAVDFAAVCLASVEGAMILGRASGSDEVFNALSRQLKKIVG
;
A
#
# COMPACT_ATOMS: atom_id res chain seq x y z
N MET A 1 -0.68 10.79 28.04
CA MET A 1 -0.55 10.24 26.68
C MET A 1 0.83 9.61 26.54
N ASN A 2 0.91 8.33 26.17
CA ASN A 2 2.19 7.61 26.15
C ASN A 2 2.96 8.01 24.86
N ARG A 3 4.27 8.37 24.95
CA ARG A 3 5.12 8.81 23.82
C ARG A 3 5.10 7.85 22.61
N ARG A 4 5.03 6.54 22.84
CA ARG A 4 4.93 5.53 21.76
C ARG A 4 3.61 5.63 21.01
N ASN A 5 2.51 5.96 21.69
CA ASN A 5 1.20 6.09 21.07
C ASN A 5 1.16 7.29 20.13
N THR A 6 1.69 8.45 20.56
CA THR A 6 1.68 9.69 19.76
C THR A 6 2.45 9.56 18.44
N ARG A 7 3.65 8.93 18.47
CA ARG A 7 4.44 8.69 17.23
C ARG A 7 3.67 7.80 16.26
N GLN A 8 3.10 6.71 16.74
CA GLN A 8 2.33 5.80 15.91
C GLN A 8 1.04 6.45 15.37
N GLU A 9 0.38 7.30 16.15
CA GLU A 9 -0.77 8.09 15.68
C GLU A 9 -0.39 9.01 14.52
N MET A 10 0.77 9.68 14.60
CA MET A 10 1.30 10.52 13.51
C MET A 10 1.63 9.69 12.26
N VAL A 11 2.27 8.53 12.42
CA VAL A 11 2.56 7.60 11.32
C VAL A 11 1.26 7.13 10.64
N ASN A 12 0.28 6.70 11.42
CA ASN A 12 -1.02 6.26 10.89
C ASN A 12 -1.78 7.40 10.19
N GLY A 13 -1.67 8.62 10.74
CA GLY A 13 -2.22 9.83 10.10
C GLY A 13 -1.53 10.15 8.78
N ALA A 14 -0.21 10.01 8.73
CA ALA A 14 0.55 10.22 7.50
C ALA A 14 0.19 9.18 6.42
N ILE A 15 0.02 7.90 6.77
CA ILE A 15 -0.42 6.85 5.82
C ILE A 15 -1.75 7.25 5.16
N ARG A 16 -2.74 7.69 5.95
CA ARG A 16 -4.05 8.12 5.42
C ARG A 16 -3.91 9.33 4.49
N LEU A 17 -3.16 10.35 4.91
CA LEU A 17 -2.96 11.57 4.12
C LEU A 17 -2.19 11.27 2.82
N LEU A 18 -1.20 10.40 2.85
CA LEU A 18 -0.49 9.94 1.66
C LEU A 18 -1.44 9.25 0.67
N ALA A 19 -2.34 8.40 1.18
CA ALA A 19 -3.33 7.72 0.35
C ALA A 19 -4.36 8.68 -0.29
N GLU A 20 -4.79 9.69 0.47
CA GLU A 20 -5.83 10.65 0.04
C GLU A 20 -5.27 11.81 -0.80
N LYS A 21 -4.14 12.39 -0.37
CA LYS A 21 -3.63 13.69 -0.84
C LYS A 21 -2.20 13.63 -1.40
N GLY A 22 -1.54 12.47 -1.32
CA GLY A 22 -0.15 12.30 -1.74
C GLY A 22 0.85 13.06 -0.87
N VAL A 23 2.11 13.06 -1.32
CA VAL A 23 3.25 13.66 -0.60
C VAL A 23 3.07 15.17 -0.40
N GLN A 24 2.57 15.89 -1.39
CA GLN A 24 2.39 17.34 -1.31
C GLN A 24 1.31 17.74 -0.29
N GLY A 25 0.27 16.91 -0.13
CA GLY A 25 -0.80 17.12 0.85
C GLY A 25 -0.46 16.65 2.26
N THR A 26 0.73 16.06 2.49
CA THR A 26 1.14 15.49 3.77
C THR A 26 2.25 16.35 4.38
N SER A 27 1.88 17.41 5.11
CA SER A 27 2.82 18.24 5.88
C SER A 27 2.69 17.96 7.38
N PHE A 28 3.70 18.32 8.18
CA PHE A 28 3.67 18.22 9.63
C PHE A 28 2.43 18.90 10.24
N ALA A 29 2.06 20.08 9.73
CA ALA A 29 0.88 20.81 10.19
C ALA A 29 -0.41 20.01 9.93
N VAL A 30 -0.55 19.47 8.71
CA VAL A 30 -1.73 18.68 8.33
C VAL A 30 -1.79 17.36 9.12
N VAL A 31 -0.65 16.68 9.34
CA VAL A 31 -0.60 15.44 10.13
C VAL A 31 -1.01 15.72 11.58
N THR A 32 -0.44 16.73 12.23
CA THR A 32 -0.77 17.03 13.64
C THR A 32 -2.22 17.48 13.82
N GLU A 33 -2.79 18.20 12.86
CA GLU A 33 -4.20 18.56 12.83
C GLU A 33 -5.10 17.32 12.68
N ALA A 34 -4.82 16.46 11.70
CA ALA A 34 -5.61 15.26 11.43
C ALA A 34 -5.55 14.22 12.57
N THR A 35 -4.43 14.16 13.29
CA THR A 35 -4.22 13.22 14.42
C THR A 35 -4.54 13.83 15.78
N LYS A 36 -4.84 15.13 15.83
CA LYS A 36 -5.06 15.88 17.07
C LYS A 36 -3.87 15.77 18.05
N THR A 37 -2.65 15.64 17.50
CA THR A 37 -1.42 15.58 18.27
C THR A 37 -0.79 16.96 18.45
N PRO A 38 -0.02 17.22 19.53
CA PRO A 38 0.58 18.53 19.76
C PRO A 38 1.57 18.89 18.64
N ARG A 39 1.42 20.08 18.03
CA ARG A 39 2.26 20.55 16.91
C ARG A 39 3.75 20.53 17.21
N GLY A 40 4.17 20.88 18.42
CA GLY A 40 5.58 20.87 18.80
C GLY A 40 6.19 19.47 18.92
N SER A 41 5.38 18.44 19.21
CA SER A 41 5.88 17.09 19.46
C SER A 41 6.33 16.39 18.15
N ILE A 42 5.81 16.78 16.99
CA ILE A 42 6.17 16.14 15.71
C ILE A 42 7.66 16.35 15.36
N TYR A 43 8.21 17.54 15.62
CA TYR A 43 9.63 17.84 15.40
C TYR A 43 10.54 17.03 16.33
N HIS A 44 10.01 16.62 17.49
CA HIS A 44 10.74 15.79 18.41
C HIS A 44 10.71 14.31 18.02
N HIS A 45 9.60 13.86 17.41
CA HIS A 45 9.44 12.48 16.93
C HIS A 45 10.12 12.25 15.58
N PHE A 46 10.22 13.28 14.75
CA PHE A 46 10.76 13.22 13.38
C PHE A 46 11.76 14.37 13.16
N PRO A 47 12.96 14.30 13.80
CA PRO A 47 13.98 15.35 13.69
C PRO A 47 14.56 15.47 12.27
N GLY A 48 14.52 14.40 11.46
CA GLY A 48 14.89 14.38 10.05
C GLY A 48 13.85 15.00 9.12
N GLY A 49 12.74 15.53 9.70
CA GLY A 49 11.76 16.28 8.94
C GLY A 49 10.66 15.41 8.32
N LYS A 50 9.98 16.01 7.33
CA LYS A 50 8.83 15.41 6.65
C LYS A 50 9.17 14.08 5.98
N ASN A 51 10.36 13.98 5.37
CA ASN A 51 10.75 12.78 4.65
C ASN A 51 10.90 11.57 5.60
N GLU A 52 11.50 11.77 6.78
CA GLU A 52 11.57 10.72 7.82
C GLU A 52 10.19 10.18 8.20
N LEU A 53 9.19 11.06 8.40
CA LEU A 53 7.83 10.65 8.68
C LEU A 53 7.21 9.86 7.53
N ILE A 54 7.43 10.29 6.28
CA ILE A 54 6.89 9.61 5.10
C ILE A 54 7.55 8.25 4.91
N GLU A 55 8.87 8.16 5.04
CA GLU A 55 9.62 6.89 4.94
C GLU A 55 9.12 5.88 5.98
N GLU A 56 8.93 6.32 7.22
CA GLU A 56 8.39 5.46 8.27
C GLU A 56 6.93 5.06 8.01
N ALA A 57 6.11 5.97 7.52
CA ALA A 57 4.72 5.67 7.14
C ALA A 57 4.67 4.61 6.02
N VAL A 58 5.50 4.76 4.99
CA VAL A 58 5.63 3.80 3.88
C VAL A 58 6.14 2.44 4.38
N ALA A 59 7.19 2.42 5.21
CA ALA A 59 7.74 1.19 5.76
C ALA A 59 6.74 0.46 6.68
N SER A 60 6.01 1.21 7.52
CA SER A 60 4.98 0.67 8.41
C SER A 60 3.84 0.03 7.61
N LEU A 61 3.29 0.74 6.62
CA LEU A 61 2.28 0.20 5.72
C LEU A 61 2.80 -1.02 4.96
N GLY A 62 4.04 -0.92 4.45
CA GLY A 62 4.71 -2.00 3.73
C GLY A 62 4.75 -3.29 4.55
N SER A 63 5.12 -3.19 5.83
CA SER A 63 5.18 -4.32 6.74
C SER A 63 3.80 -4.94 6.99
N VAL A 64 2.76 -4.12 7.19
CA VAL A 64 1.38 -4.59 7.40
C VAL A 64 0.87 -5.34 6.17
N VAL A 65 1.04 -4.78 4.98
CA VAL A 65 0.57 -5.43 3.74
C VAL A 65 1.38 -6.70 3.45
N THR A 66 2.69 -6.71 3.67
CA THR A 66 3.52 -7.91 3.56
C THR A 66 3.01 -9.03 4.48
N PHE A 67 2.71 -8.70 5.75
CA PHE A 67 2.14 -9.65 6.69
C PHE A 67 0.80 -10.22 6.21
N LEU A 68 -0.09 -9.38 5.68
CA LEU A 68 -1.38 -9.82 5.13
C LEU A 68 -1.22 -10.73 3.91
N ILE A 69 -0.26 -10.44 3.03
CA ILE A 69 0.06 -11.30 1.87
C ILE A 69 0.64 -12.64 2.33
N ASP A 70 1.57 -12.63 3.29
CA ASP A 70 2.18 -13.85 3.82
C ASP A 70 1.16 -14.73 4.57
N ALA A 71 0.11 -14.12 5.15
CA ALA A 71 -0.99 -14.81 5.82
C ALA A 71 -2.04 -15.39 4.84
N VAL A 72 -1.90 -15.17 3.53
CA VAL A 72 -2.80 -15.79 2.53
C VAL A 72 -2.69 -17.30 2.61
N ASP A 73 -3.81 -17.96 2.96
CA ASP A 73 -3.97 -19.42 2.95
C ASP A 73 -4.83 -19.81 1.74
N ALA A 74 -4.18 -20.35 0.72
CA ALA A 74 -4.79 -20.66 -0.56
C ALA A 74 -4.29 -22.01 -1.09
N SER A 75 -5.19 -22.84 -1.55
CA SER A 75 -4.91 -24.17 -2.11
C SER A 75 -4.66 -24.17 -3.62
N SER A 76 -4.79 -23.00 -4.28
CA SER A 76 -4.52 -22.82 -5.70
C SER A 76 -4.09 -21.39 -6.02
N PRO A 77 -3.33 -21.16 -7.12
CA PRO A 77 -2.97 -19.81 -7.56
C PRO A 77 -4.19 -18.90 -7.80
N SER A 78 -5.29 -19.45 -8.31
CA SER A 78 -6.54 -18.70 -8.51
C SER A 78 -7.13 -18.16 -7.21
N GLN A 79 -7.00 -18.88 -6.09
CA GLN A 79 -7.43 -18.42 -4.77
C GLN A 79 -6.51 -17.31 -4.22
N VAL A 80 -5.19 -17.37 -4.49
CA VAL A 80 -4.27 -16.28 -4.15
C VAL A 80 -4.71 -14.98 -4.83
N VAL A 81 -4.99 -15.04 -6.14
CA VAL A 81 -5.52 -13.88 -6.90
C VAL A 81 -6.79 -13.35 -6.25
N GLU A 82 -7.74 -14.21 -5.93
CA GLU A 82 -9.03 -13.83 -5.35
C GLU A 82 -8.87 -13.09 -4.03
N GLN A 83 -8.15 -13.68 -3.08
CA GLN A 83 -7.93 -13.08 -1.76
C GLN A 83 -7.13 -11.77 -1.86
N PHE A 84 -6.12 -11.73 -2.72
CA PHE A 84 -5.32 -10.52 -2.92
C PHE A 84 -6.16 -9.37 -3.48
N LEU A 85 -6.96 -9.61 -4.52
CA LEU A 85 -7.83 -8.60 -5.12
C LEU A 85 -8.92 -8.14 -4.13
N GLU A 86 -9.51 -9.06 -3.38
CA GLU A 86 -10.58 -8.72 -2.43
C GLU A 86 -10.08 -7.83 -1.29
N ASN A 87 -8.87 -8.04 -0.79
CA ASN A 87 -8.27 -7.16 0.23
C ASN A 87 -8.14 -5.71 -0.26
N TRP A 88 -7.70 -5.49 -1.50
CA TRP A 88 -7.58 -4.17 -2.09
C TRP A 88 -8.94 -3.55 -2.44
N ARG A 89 -9.86 -4.37 -2.94
CA ARG A 89 -11.24 -3.96 -3.19
C ARG A 89 -11.92 -3.50 -1.90
N ALA A 90 -11.79 -4.26 -0.84
CA ALA A 90 -12.33 -3.90 0.48
C ALA A 90 -11.74 -2.58 0.99
N LEU A 91 -10.46 -2.33 0.80
CA LEU A 91 -9.82 -1.07 1.15
C LEU A 91 -10.41 0.10 0.36
N LEU A 92 -10.60 -0.04 -0.94
CA LEU A 92 -11.20 0.99 -1.81
C LEU A 92 -12.63 1.34 -1.37
N LEU A 93 -13.44 0.32 -1.09
CA LEU A 93 -14.83 0.47 -0.62
C LEU A 93 -14.90 1.09 0.78
N ALA A 94 -14.05 0.64 1.71
CA ALA A 94 -14.00 1.17 3.07
C ALA A 94 -13.67 2.67 3.12
N ASN A 95 -12.90 3.16 2.14
CA ASN A 95 -12.55 4.57 2.00
C ASN A 95 -13.48 5.34 1.04
N ASN A 96 -14.60 4.75 0.64
CA ASN A 96 -15.58 5.36 -0.27
C ASN A 96 -14.91 5.98 -1.52
N PHE A 97 -13.98 5.23 -2.14
CA PHE A 97 -13.22 5.62 -3.33
C PHE A 97 -12.37 6.90 -3.18
N SER A 98 -12.12 7.37 -1.95
CA SER A 98 -11.42 8.64 -1.71
C SER A 98 -9.90 8.53 -1.68
N SER A 99 -9.35 7.32 -1.62
CA SER A 99 -7.91 7.07 -1.46
C SER A 99 -7.35 6.12 -2.50
N ASN A 100 -6.04 6.23 -2.73
CA ASN A 100 -5.23 5.30 -3.52
C ASN A 100 -4.24 4.56 -2.60
N CYS A 101 -3.38 3.74 -3.19
CA CYS A 101 -2.22 3.20 -2.49
C CYS A 101 -1.27 4.34 -2.06
N ALA A 102 -0.98 4.45 -0.76
CA ALA A 102 -0.06 5.46 -0.25
C ALA A 102 1.37 5.29 -0.79
N VAL A 103 1.82 4.04 -1.00
CA VAL A 103 3.14 3.71 -1.56
C VAL A 103 3.23 4.16 -3.01
N ALA A 104 2.17 3.92 -3.81
CA ALA A 104 2.10 4.39 -5.19
C ALA A 104 2.14 5.93 -5.26
N ASN A 105 1.39 6.62 -4.41
CA ASN A 105 1.40 8.08 -4.36
C ASN A 105 2.78 8.65 -3.99
N VAL A 106 3.55 7.96 -3.16
CA VAL A 106 4.93 8.34 -2.84
C VAL A 106 5.85 8.11 -4.04
N SER A 107 5.71 6.99 -4.76
CA SER A 107 6.51 6.70 -5.95
C SER A 107 6.29 7.70 -7.10
N LEU A 108 5.12 8.34 -7.14
CA LEU A 108 4.73 9.33 -8.15
C LEU A 108 5.08 10.77 -7.74
N SER A 109 5.68 10.99 -6.56
CA SER A 109 6.04 12.33 -6.10
C SER A 109 7.07 12.98 -7.01
N SER A 110 6.87 14.28 -7.30
CA SER A 110 7.77 15.09 -8.13
C SER A 110 8.83 15.76 -7.26
N GLY A 111 10.10 15.83 -7.71
CA GLY A 111 11.18 16.54 -7.04
C GLY A 111 12.38 15.66 -6.71
N ASP A 112 13.40 16.24 -6.05
CA ASP A 112 14.67 15.58 -5.66
C ASP A 112 14.51 14.60 -4.47
N GLU A 113 13.36 13.94 -4.37
CA GLU A 113 13.03 13.02 -3.28
C GLU A 113 13.39 11.56 -3.64
N ASP A 114 14.62 11.33 -4.15
CA ASP A 114 15.09 10.00 -4.53
C ASP A 114 15.01 8.99 -3.35
N SER A 115 15.19 9.45 -2.11
CA SER A 115 15.04 8.61 -0.92
C SER A 115 13.62 8.07 -0.76
N LEU A 116 12.60 8.89 -0.99
CA LEU A 116 11.19 8.49 -0.89
C LEU A 116 10.81 7.49 -1.98
N LYS A 117 11.28 7.72 -3.23
CA LYS A 117 11.10 6.76 -4.32
C LYS A 117 11.81 5.45 -4.03
N GLY A 118 13.01 5.51 -3.46
CA GLY A 118 13.77 4.35 -3.01
C GLY A 118 12.98 3.53 -1.98
N SER A 119 12.45 4.19 -0.95
CA SER A 119 11.62 3.55 0.09
C SER A 119 10.36 2.91 -0.50
N ALA A 120 9.66 3.57 -1.40
CA ALA A 120 8.48 3.01 -2.08
C ALA A 120 8.84 1.78 -2.93
N ASN A 121 9.96 1.83 -3.67
CA ASN A 121 10.45 0.72 -4.48
C ASN A 121 10.77 -0.52 -3.63
N GLU A 122 11.42 -0.35 -2.48
CA GLU A 122 11.71 -1.46 -1.57
C GLU A 122 10.42 -2.10 -1.01
N VAL A 123 9.41 -1.31 -0.70
CA VAL A 123 8.10 -1.84 -0.28
C VAL A 123 7.45 -2.64 -1.41
N PHE A 124 7.42 -2.12 -2.64
CA PHE A 124 6.86 -2.86 -3.77
C PHE A 124 7.60 -4.16 -4.06
N LYS A 125 8.93 -4.18 -3.97
CA LYS A 125 9.72 -5.42 -4.08
C LYS A 125 9.34 -6.43 -2.99
N ASN A 126 9.19 -5.98 -1.75
CA ASN A 126 8.81 -6.84 -0.64
C ASN A 126 7.41 -7.44 -0.85
N TRP A 127 6.44 -6.66 -1.35
CA TRP A 127 5.10 -7.16 -1.69
C TRP A 127 5.14 -8.15 -2.84
N GLN A 128 5.91 -7.88 -3.91
CA GLN A 128 6.09 -8.84 -5.01
C GLN A 128 6.70 -10.15 -4.52
N HIS A 129 7.74 -10.09 -3.69
CA HIS A 129 8.35 -11.29 -3.12
C HIS A 129 7.38 -12.07 -2.21
N ALA A 130 6.61 -11.39 -1.36
CA ALA A 130 5.61 -12.04 -0.52
C ALA A 130 4.53 -12.71 -1.37
N LEU A 131 4.03 -12.02 -2.40
CA LEU A 131 3.01 -12.55 -3.30
C LEU A 131 3.53 -13.73 -4.13
N ALA A 132 4.79 -13.68 -4.61
CA ALA A 132 5.43 -14.81 -5.28
C ALA A 132 5.51 -16.03 -4.36
N ARG A 133 5.90 -15.84 -3.08
CA ARG A 133 5.87 -16.94 -2.09
C ARG A 133 4.45 -17.50 -1.88
N ALA A 134 3.42 -16.66 -1.87
CA ALA A 134 2.04 -17.13 -1.75
C ALA A 134 1.64 -17.98 -2.97
N PHE A 135 2.00 -17.57 -4.18
CA PHE A 135 1.79 -18.36 -5.38
C PHE A 135 2.57 -19.69 -5.37
N GLU A 136 3.85 -19.68 -4.95
CA GLU A 136 4.63 -20.93 -4.80
C GLU A 136 3.98 -21.90 -3.80
N ARG A 137 3.54 -21.40 -2.64
CA ARG A 137 2.84 -22.24 -1.64
C ARG A 137 1.53 -22.82 -2.16
N SER A 138 0.85 -22.12 -3.07
CA SER A 138 -0.40 -22.59 -3.68
C SER A 138 -0.22 -23.51 -4.90
N GLY A 139 1.04 -23.85 -5.25
CA GLY A 139 1.37 -24.83 -6.30
C GLY A 139 1.89 -24.24 -7.61
N ALA A 140 2.07 -22.92 -7.73
CA ALA A 140 2.69 -22.33 -8.91
C ALA A 140 4.19 -22.66 -8.98
N LYS A 141 4.72 -22.82 -10.19
CA LYS A 141 6.18 -22.95 -10.39
C LYS A 141 6.84 -21.60 -10.06
N ARG A 142 8.02 -21.64 -9.46
CA ARG A 142 8.74 -20.44 -9.01
C ARG A 142 8.87 -19.34 -10.07
N LYS A 143 9.17 -19.72 -11.34
CA LYS A 143 9.29 -18.74 -12.42
C LYS A 143 7.96 -18.05 -12.70
N ASP A 144 6.89 -18.83 -12.80
CA ASP A 144 5.56 -18.32 -13.07
C ASP A 144 5.03 -17.47 -11.87
N ALA A 145 5.35 -17.89 -10.64
CA ALA A 145 4.97 -17.18 -9.42
C ALA A 145 5.53 -15.75 -9.36
N VAL A 146 6.77 -15.53 -9.82
CA VAL A 146 7.38 -14.20 -9.90
C VAL A 146 6.64 -13.32 -10.90
N ASP A 147 6.35 -13.85 -12.08
CA ASP A 147 5.63 -13.13 -13.12
C ASP A 147 4.18 -12.84 -12.68
N PHE A 148 3.50 -13.81 -12.06
CA PHE A 148 2.15 -13.63 -11.52
C PHE A 148 2.11 -12.54 -10.45
N ALA A 149 3.08 -12.51 -9.54
CA ALA A 149 3.18 -11.50 -8.50
C ALA A 149 3.32 -10.09 -9.09
N ALA A 150 4.19 -9.92 -10.08
CA ALA A 150 4.39 -8.64 -10.74
C ALA A 150 3.12 -8.17 -11.47
N VAL A 151 2.48 -9.05 -12.23
CA VAL A 151 1.24 -8.73 -12.97
C VAL A 151 0.09 -8.43 -12.01
N CYS A 152 -0.09 -9.22 -10.95
CA CYS A 152 -1.16 -8.98 -9.96
C CYS A 152 -0.98 -7.64 -9.25
N LEU A 153 0.24 -7.31 -8.81
CA LEU A 153 0.50 -6.04 -8.13
C LEU A 153 0.27 -4.85 -9.07
N ALA A 154 0.80 -4.89 -10.29
CA ALA A 154 0.58 -3.83 -11.27
C ALA A 154 -0.91 -3.65 -11.62
N SER A 155 -1.66 -4.76 -11.72
CA SER A 155 -3.09 -4.74 -12.01
C SER A 155 -3.89 -4.11 -10.88
N VAL A 156 -3.56 -4.42 -9.63
CA VAL A 156 -4.25 -3.86 -8.46
C VAL A 156 -4.00 -2.36 -8.33
N GLU A 157 -2.77 -1.89 -8.54
CA GLU A 157 -2.46 -0.45 -8.51
C GLU A 157 -3.26 0.30 -9.59
N GLY A 158 -3.36 -0.27 -10.80
CA GLY A 158 -4.23 0.27 -11.85
C GLY A 158 -5.71 0.26 -11.47
N ALA A 159 -6.19 -0.82 -10.83
CA ALA A 159 -7.58 -0.93 -10.39
C ALA A 159 -7.95 0.11 -9.31
N MET A 160 -7.03 0.38 -8.38
CA MET A 160 -7.22 1.42 -7.37
C MET A 160 -7.40 2.81 -8.02
N ILE A 161 -6.58 3.14 -9.03
CA ILE A 161 -6.68 4.40 -9.76
C ILE A 161 -8.01 4.49 -10.52
N LEU A 162 -8.36 3.44 -11.27
CA LEU A 162 -9.59 3.41 -12.08
C LEU A 162 -10.84 3.41 -11.19
N GLY A 163 -10.84 2.64 -10.10
CA GLY A 163 -11.94 2.59 -9.16
C GLY A 163 -12.19 3.94 -8.48
N ARG A 164 -11.11 4.61 -8.05
CA ARG A 164 -11.21 5.97 -7.51
C ARG A 164 -11.77 6.96 -8.53
N ALA A 165 -11.30 6.91 -9.76
CA ALA A 165 -11.72 7.86 -10.82
C ALA A 165 -13.19 7.66 -11.23
N SER A 166 -13.68 6.41 -11.24
CA SER A 166 -15.05 6.08 -11.63
C SER A 166 -16.05 6.03 -10.48
N GLY A 167 -15.59 5.96 -9.23
CA GLY A 167 -16.44 5.67 -8.07
C GLY A 167 -17.06 4.27 -8.12
N SER A 168 -16.39 3.30 -8.76
CA SER A 168 -16.87 1.94 -8.99
C SER A 168 -15.76 0.92 -8.78
N ASP A 169 -16.10 -0.25 -8.27
CA ASP A 169 -15.22 -1.39 -8.08
C ASP A 169 -15.31 -2.46 -9.19
N GLU A 170 -16.08 -2.17 -10.27
CA GLU A 170 -16.30 -3.12 -11.37
C GLU A 170 -15.02 -3.64 -12.03
N VAL A 171 -13.96 -2.81 -12.05
CA VAL A 171 -12.65 -3.20 -12.59
C VAL A 171 -12.08 -4.44 -11.87
N PHE A 172 -12.33 -4.61 -10.56
CA PHE A 172 -11.88 -5.77 -9.81
C PHE A 172 -12.54 -7.07 -10.28
N ASN A 173 -13.81 -7.01 -10.72
CA ASN A 173 -14.49 -8.17 -11.30
C ASN A 173 -13.84 -8.61 -12.61
N ALA A 174 -13.46 -7.65 -13.46
CA ALA A 174 -12.75 -7.94 -14.71
C ALA A 174 -11.36 -8.53 -14.43
N LEU A 175 -10.59 -7.95 -13.50
CA LEU A 175 -9.29 -8.45 -13.10
C LEU A 175 -9.37 -9.87 -12.55
N SER A 176 -10.31 -10.13 -11.62
CA SER A 176 -10.49 -11.47 -11.06
C SER A 176 -10.71 -12.52 -12.15
N ARG A 177 -11.59 -12.25 -13.12
CA ARG A 177 -11.85 -13.17 -14.22
C ARG A 177 -10.64 -13.42 -15.11
N GLN A 178 -9.83 -12.39 -15.40
CA GLN A 178 -8.70 -12.54 -16.33
C GLN A 178 -7.46 -13.07 -15.64
N LEU A 179 -7.11 -12.56 -14.47
CA LEU A 179 -5.94 -13.03 -13.74
C LEU A 179 -6.08 -14.52 -13.34
N LYS A 180 -7.27 -14.97 -12.93
CA LYS A 180 -7.51 -16.39 -12.64
C LYS A 180 -7.26 -17.30 -13.86
N LYS A 181 -7.51 -16.82 -15.09
CA LYS A 181 -7.20 -17.58 -16.32
C LYS A 181 -5.69 -17.64 -16.61
N ILE A 182 -4.96 -16.62 -16.17
CA ILE A 182 -3.51 -16.55 -16.41
C ILE A 182 -2.77 -17.48 -15.44
N VAL A 183 -3.25 -17.58 -14.19
CA VAL A 183 -2.56 -18.36 -13.15
C VAL A 183 -3.06 -19.79 -12.99
N GLY A 184 -4.20 -20.16 -13.56
CA GLY A 184 -4.84 -21.47 -13.45
C GLY A 184 -4.91 -22.19 -14.72
#